data_659f5f645bbd9cd46a585f0ac98077e6
#
_entry.id   659f5f645bbd9cd46a585f0ac98077e6
#
_cell.length_a   1.000
_cell.length_b   1.000
_cell.length_c   1.000
_cell.angle_alpha   90.00
_cell.angle_beta   90.00
_cell.angle_gamma   90.00
#
_symmetry.space_group_name_H-M   'P 1'
#
loop_
_entity.id
_entity.type
_entity.pdbx_description
1 polymer ?
#
loop_
_entity_poly.entity_id
_entity_poly.type
_entity_poly.pdbx_seq_one_letter_code
_entity_poly.pdbx_strand_id
1 'polypeptide(L)' 'MKLFEIRIKGKIDKDWTDWFGNLAISHSSQGDSLLTGSIRDQAELRGVLTRLSDLNLELISLNSKFEEKT' A
#
# COMPACT_ATOMS: atom_id res chain seq x y z
N MET A 1 2.52 5.51 -14.77
CA MET A 1 2.39 5.28 -13.33
C MET A 1 0.97 4.94 -12.97
N LYS A 2 0.81 4.10 -12.00
CA LYS A 2 -0.51 3.72 -11.51
C LYS A 2 -0.63 4.07 -10.04
N LEU A 3 -1.80 4.56 -9.68
CA LEU A 3 -2.13 4.75 -8.27
C LEU A 3 -2.66 3.44 -7.73
N PHE A 4 -2.15 3.06 -6.57
CA PHE A 4 -2.60 1.85 -5.90
C PHE A 4 -3.18 2.19 -4.55
N GLU A 5 -4.18 1.42 -4.18
CA GLU A 5 -4.82 1.52 -2.88
C GLU A 5 -4.83 0.13 -2.29
N ILE A 6 -4.06 -0.05 -1.25
CA ILE A 6 -3.88 -1.37 -0.64
C ILE A 6 -4.48 -1.33 0.75
N ARG A 7 -5.47 -2.15 1.00
CA ARG A 7 -6.11 -2.23 2.29
C ARG A 7 -5.58 -3.44 3.05
N ILE A 8 -5.16 -3.21 4.28
CA ILE A 8 -4.52 -4.22 5.10
C ILE A 8 -5.24 -4.27 6.43
N LYS A 9 -5.45 -5.48 6.94
CA LYS A 9 -6.10 -5.66 8.22
C LYS A 9 -5.18 -5.21 9.34
N GLY A 10 -5.74 -4.44 10.28
CA GLY A 10 -4.98 -3.97 11.42
C GLY A 10 -4.34 -2.63 11.18
N LYS A 11 -3.77 -2.08 12.23
CA LYS A 11 -3.16 -0.76 12.16
C LYS A 11 -1.66 -0.87 11.98
N ILE A 12 -1.15 -0.14 11.00
CA ILE A 12 0.27 -0.03 10.77
C ILE A 12 0.70 1.35 11.21
N ASP A 13 1.80 1.40 11.95
CA ASP A 13 2.36 2.68 12.38
C ASP A 13 2.73 3.50 11.15
N LYS A 14 2.39 4.78 11.18
CA LYS A 14 2.70 5.67 10.07
C LYS A 14 4.19 5.86 9.88
N ASP A 15 4.98 5.53 10.87
CA ASP A 15 6.42 5.60 10.75
C ASP A 15 6.97 4.58 9.76
N TRP A 16 6.15 3.63 9.35
CA TRP A 16 6.54 2.61 8.38
C TRP A 16 6.44 3.08 6.94
N THR A 17 6.12 4.35 6.72
CA THR A 17 5.97 4.88 5.37
C THR A 17 7.23 4.63 4.53
N ASP A 18 8.39 4.85 5.11
CA ASP A 18 9.64 4.64 4.36
C ASP A 18 9.89 3.17 4.05
N TRP A 19 9.35 2.29 4.90
CA TRP A 19 9.51 0.86 4.68
C TRP A 19 8.78 0.41 3.42
N PHE A 20 7.67 1.06 3.11
CA PHE A 20 6.85 0.71 1.95
C PHE A 20 7.14 1.59 0.74
N GLY A 21 8.26 2.29 0.74
CA GLY A 21 8.58 3.18 -0.34
C GLY A 21 7.88 4.52 -0.14
N ASN A 22 7.25 5.01 -1.19
CA ASN A 22 6.61 6.32 -1.11
C ASN A 22 5.11 6.24 -0.90
N LEU A 23 4.65 5.14 -0.36
CA LEU A 23 3.22 4.98 -0.10
C LEU A 23 2.83 5.67 1.20
N ALA A 24 1.72 6.39 1.15
CA ALA A 24 1.19 7.03 2.34
C ALA A 24 0.36 6.02 3.13
N ILE A 25 0.45 6.09 4.44
CA ILE A 25 -0.30 5.21 5.32
C ILE A 25 -1.39 6.01 6.00
N SER A 26 -2.61 5.53 5.89
CA SER A 26 -3.72 6.10 6.63
C SER A 26 -4.50 4.97 7.29
N HIS A 27 -5.38 5.33 8.21
CA HIS A 27 -6.15 4.35 8.94
C HIS A 27 -7.64 4.57 8.66
N SER A 28 -8.36 3.48 8.47
CA SER A 28 -9.79 3.57 8.28
C SER A 28 -10.48 3.59 9.64
N SER A 29 -11.75 3.99 9.63
CA SER A 29 -12.54 4.00 10.85
C SER A 29 -12.80 2.59 11.38
N GLN A 30 -12.58 1.59 10.55
CA GLN A 30 -12.80 0.20 10.94
C GLN A 30 -11.55 -0.47 11.49
N GLY A 31 -10.48 0.29 11.66
CA GLY A 31 -9.27 -0.25 12.22
C GLY A 31 -8.31 -0.85 11.22
N ASP A 32 -8.59 -0.70 9.95
CA ASP A 32 -7.69 -1.19 8.91
C ASP A 32 -6.71 -0.10 8.52
N SER A 33 -5.63 -0.51 7.88
CA SER A 33 -4.66 0.42 7.34
C SER A 33 -4.82 0.50 5.83
N LEU A 34 -4.56 1.68 5.30
CA LEU A 34 -4.69 1.93 3.87
C LEU A 34 -3.39 2.52 3.36
N LEU A 35 -2.79 1.83 2.41
CA LEU A 35 -1.58 2.31 1.75
C LEU A 35 -1.96 2.85 0.39
N THR A 36 -1.61 4.10 0.13
CA THR A 36 -1.94 4.73 -1.15
C THR A 36 -0.72 5.41 -1.72
N GLY A 37 -0.64 5.39 -3.04
CA GLY A 37 0.45 6.05 -3.71
C GLY A 37 0.66 5.52 -5.11
N SER A 38 1.65 6.09 -5.78
CA SER A 38 2.00 5.70 -7.13
C SER A 38 3.03 4.60 -7.11
N ILE A 39 2.81 3.60 -7.93
CA ILE A 39 3.74 2.49 -8.10
C ILE A 39 4.16 2.46 -9.56
N ARG A 40 5.46 2.43 -9.78
CA ARG A 40 6.03 2.62 -11.11
C ARG A 40 5.89 1.41 -11.99
N ASP A 41 6.12 0.23 -11.43
CA ASP A 41 6.06 -1.00 -12.22
C ASP A 41 5.73 -2.17 -11.30
N GLN A 42 5.63 -3.35 -11.91
CA GLN A 42 5.26 -4.55 -11.15
C GLN A 42 6.33 -4.99 -10.17
N ALA A 43 7.58 -4.70 -10.48
CA ALA A 43 8.65 -5.07 -9.55
C ALA A 43 8.52 -4.28 -8.26
N GLU A 44 8.17 -3.00 -8.36
CA GLU A 44 7.96 -2.19 -7.19
C GLU A 44 6.75 -2.67 -6.39
N LEU A 45 5.68 -3.04 -7.08
CA LEU A 45 4.50 -3.58 -6.43
C LEU A 45 4.83 -4.87 -5.68
N ARG A 46 5.59 -5.75 -6.30
CA ARG A 46 5.97 -7.00 -5.65
C ARG A 46 6.80 -6.74 -4.42
N GLY A 47 7.66 -5.73 -4.47
CA GLY A 47 8.44 -5.36 -3.30
C GLY A 47 7.58 -4.96 -2.14
N VAL A 48 6.55 -4.16 -2.42
CA VAL A 48 5.61 -3.75 -1.37
C VAL A 48 4.89 -4.96 -0.80
N LEU A 49 4.38 -5.83 -1.67
CA LEU A 49 3.64 -7.00 -1.21
C LEU A 49 4.54 -7.95 -0.41
N THR A 50 5.80 -8.09 -0.81
CA THR A 50 6.74 -8.90 -0.07
C THR A 50 6.97 -8.35 1.32
N ARG A 51 7.08 -7.03 1.44
CA ARG A 51 7.28 -6.41 2.74
C ARG A 51 6.07 -6.60 3.65
N LEU A 52 4.87 -6.54 3.07
CA LEU A 52 3.67 -6.82 3.84
C LEU A 52 3.68 -8.25 4.35
N SER A 53 4.11 -9.17 3.52
CA SER A 53 4.19 -10.58 3.92
C SER A 53 5.24 -10.77 5.00
N ASP A 54 6.36 -10.08 4.89
CA ASP A 54 7.41 -10.19 5.90
C ASP A 54 6.95 -9.71 7.27
N LEU A 55 6.04 -8.74 7.28
CA LEU A 55 5.48 -8.23 8.53
C LEU A 55 4.27 -9.03 8.98
N ASN A 56 3.95 -10.09 8.25
CA ASN A 56 2.83 -10.96 8.57
C ASN A 56 1.50 -10.19 8.57
N LEU A 57 1.36 -9.26 7.66
CA LEU A 57 0.16 -8.46 7.54
C LEU A 57 -0.79 -9.08 6.54
N GLU A 58 -2.06 -9.00 6.84
CA GLU A 58 -3.08 -9.63 6.00
C GLU A 58 -3.61 -8.61 4.99
N LEU A 59 -3.50 -8.94 3.72
CA LEU A 59 -4.00 -8.11 2.63
C LEU A 59 -5.50 -8.32 2.48
N ILE A 60 -6.25 -7.24 2.57
CA ILE A 60 -7.70 -7.31 2.40
C ILE A 60 -8.07 -7.06 0.95
N SER A 61 -7.52 -6.01 0.36
CA SER A 61 -7.84 -5.68 -1.01
C SER A 61 -6.71 -4.91 -1.64
N LEU A 62 -6.64 -5.00 -2.96
CA LEU A 62 -5.66 -4.29 -3.75
C LEU A 62 -6.38 -3.71 -4.96
N ASN A 63 -6.41 -2.40 -5.04
CA ASN A 63 -7.04 -1.71 -6.15
C ASN A 63 -6.02 -0.84 -6.86
N SER A 64 -6.10 -0.82 -8.17
CA SER A 64 -5.25 0.06 -8.94
C SER A 64 -6.12 0.99 -9.77
N LYS A 65 -5.69 2.24 -9.84
CA LYS A 65 -6.36 3.22 -10.67
C LYS A 65 -5.37 3.73 -11.69
N PHE A 66 -5.81 3.75 -12.92
CA PHE A 66 -4.95 4.25 -13.95
C PHE A 66 -4.89 5.76 -13.87
N GLU A 67 -3.70 6.26 -13.66
CA GLU A 67 -3.51 7.70 -13.59
C GLU A 67 -3.32 8.20 -15.01
N GLU A 68 -4.33 8.85 -15.51
CA GLU A 68 -4.29 9.33 -16.87
C GLU A 68 -3.54 10.63 -16.96
N LYS A 69 -2.57 10.64 -17.85
CA LYS A 69 -1.81 11.83 -18.12
C LYS A 69 -2.14 12.31 -19.50
N THR A 70 -2.58 13.49 -19.58
CA THR A 70 -2.87 14.09 -20.88
C THR A 70 -1.85 15.13 -21.23
#